data_d2a099ed81cd90166aa6092bcb55ec97
#
_entry.id   d2a099ed81cd90166aa6092bcb55ec97
#
_cell.length_a   1.000
_cell.length_b   1.000
_cell.length_c   1.000
_cell.angle_alpha   90.00
_cell.angle_beta   90.00
_cell.angle_gamma   90.00
#
_symmetry.space_group_name_H-M   'P 1'
#
loop_
_entity.id
_entity.type
_entity.pdbx_description
1 polymer ?
#
loop_
_entity_poly.entity_id
_entity_poly.type
_entity_poly.pdbx_seq_one_letter_code
_entity_poly.pdbx_strand_id
1 'polypeptide(L)'
;MFDTLYNAIDLILPFQWLSHTFMKNAFIAIIIITPLFGLLSTMVVSNKMSFFADSLGHGAFTGIAVGILLGGIDPMWGATLFSICFAIAITIIKNKGTSSTDTIIGVFSSTSIALGLVLMSFSSSLSKFSSYLVGDLLSISQNQIILLIFVFIAIIVLWSLIFNKLLVTSLNTSLANSRGMNTLLIEIIFTCTIAVIVTITI
;
A
#
# COMPACT_ATOMS: atom_id res chain seq x y z
N MET A 1 25.38 -2.97 11.07
CA MET A 1 24.71 -3.28 9.79
C MET A 1 24.48 -2.03 8.94
N PHE A 2 23.87 -0.97 9.48
CA PHE A 2 23.66 0.26 8.71
C PHE A 2 24.95 0.99 8.32
N ASP A 3 25.96 1.02 9.20
CA ASP A 3 27.25 1.67 8.91
C ASP A 3 27.97 1.02 7.70
N THR A 4 27.90 -0.29 7.59
CA THR A 4 28.46 -1.01 6.44
C THR A 4 27.71 -0.72 5.14
N LEU A 5 26.37 -0.60 5.21
CA LEU A 5 25.54 -0.20 4.07
C LEU A 5 25.80 1.25 3.66
N TYR A 6 25.92 2.17 4.62
CA TYR A 6 26.23 3.57 4.33
C TYR A 6 27.60 3.75 3.70
N ASN A 7 28.61 3.04 4.21
CA ASN A 7 29.95 3.05 3.62
C ASN A 7 29.97 2.47 2.20
N ALA A 8 29.18 1.43 1.93
CA ALA A 8 29.04 0.88 0.60
C ALA A 8 28.37 1.87 -0.38
N ILE A 9 27.36 2.60 0.09
CA ILE A 9 26.69 3.65 -0.70
C ILE A 9 27.68 4.77 -1.02
N ASP A 10 28.46 5.23 -0.04
CA ASP A 10 29.46 6.29 -0.23
C ASP A 10 30.57 5.88 -1.22
N LEU A 11 30.93 4.59 -1.25
CA LEU A 11 31.93 4.06 -2.16
C LEU A 11 31.43 3.96 -3.60
N ILE A 12 30.14 3.57 -3.78
CA ILE A 12 29.57 3.32 -5.11
C ILE A 12 29.03 4.63 -5.73
N LEU A 13 28.47 5.50 -4.90
CA LEU A 13 27.80 6.73 -5.31
C LEU A 13 28.35 7.95 -4.55
N PRO A 14 29.52 8.50 -4.94
CA PRO A 14 30.15 9.62 -4.25
C PRO A 14 29.48 10.97 -4.58
N PHE A 15 28.16 11.06 -4.38
CA PHE A 15 27.41 12.28 -4.61
C PHE A 15 27.31 13.11 -3.31
N GLN A 16 27.53 14.41 -3.39
CA GLN A 16 27.46 15.32 -2.23
C GLN A 16 26.10 15.29 -1.50
N TRP A 17 25.00 15.11 -2.22
CA TRP A 17 23.65 15.04 -1.63
C TRP A 17 23.42 13.75 -0.81
N LEU A 18 24.15 12.67 -1.09
CA LEU A 18 24.10 11.41 -0.34
C LEU A 18 24.94 11.44 0.96
N SER A 19 25.67 12.51 1.26
CA SER A 19 26.50 12.61 2.47
C SER A 19 25.66 12.60 3.77
N HIS A 20 24.38 12.97 3.71
CA HIS A 20 23.51 13.03 4.87
C HIS A 20 22.79 11.69 5.13
N THR A 21 22.74 11.27 6.39
CA THR A 21 22.15 9.98 6.81
C THR A 21 20.68 9.83 6.40
N PHE A 22 19.87 10.90 6.51
CA PHE A 22 18.47 10.88 6.11
C PHE A 22 18.32 10.61 4.61
N MET A 23 19.21 11.14 3.78
CA MET A 23 19.17 10.94 2.33
C MET A 23 19.54 9.49 1.96
N LYS A 24 20.49 8.89 2.69
CA LYS A 24 20.83 7.46 2.53
C LYS A 24 19.63 6.56 2.91
N ASN A 25 18.93 6.88 3.99
CA ASN A 25 17.74 6.17 4.40
C ASN A 25 16.65 6.23 3.33
N ALA A 26 16.36 7.42 2.81
CA ALA A 26 15.41 7.61 1.73
C ALA A 26 15.81 6.83 0.46
N PHE A 27 17.08 6.85 0.11
CA PHE A 27 17.60 6.13 -1.05
C PHE A 27 17.46 4.59 -0.90
N ILE A 28 17.78 4.04 0.28
CA ILE A 28 17.58 2.62 0.58
C ILE A 28 16.09 2.25 0.50
N ALA A 29 15.21 3.08 1.09
CA ALA A 29 13.78 2.85 1.04
C ALA A 29 13.27 2.80 -0.41
N ILE A 30 13.67 3.73 -1.26
CA ILE A 30 13.29 3.76 -2.69
C ILE A 30 13.76 2.50 -3.41
N ILE A 31 15.00 2.06 -3.19
CA ILE A 31 15.54 0.83 -3.81
C ILE A 31 14.71 -0.41 -3.41
N ILE A 32 14.22 -0.47 -2.18
CA ILE A 32 13.40 -1.60 -1.69
C ILE A 32 11.98 -1.51 -2.25
N ILE A 33 11.38 -0.32 -2.26
CA ILE A 33 9.98 -0.12 -2.66
C ILE A 33 9.79 -0.26 -4.18
N THR A 34 10.71 0.26 -4.98
CA THR A 34 10.59 0.29 -6.44
C THR A 34 10.34 -1.10 -7.07
N PRO A 35 11.14 -2.15 -6.76
CA PRO A 35 10.88 -3.46 -7.33
C PRO A 35 9.56 -4.09 -6.83
N LEU A 36 9.12 -3.78 -5.60
CA LEU A 36 7.82 -4.24 -5.11
C LEU A 36 6.68 -3.69 -5.95
N PHE A 37 6.64 -2.38 -6.15
CA PHE A 37 5.62 -1.76 -6.99
C PHE A 37 5.73 -2.23 -8.45
N GLY A 38 6.93 -2.45 -8.95
CA GLY A 38 7.16 -3.02 -10.28
C GLY A 38 6.52 -4.40 -10.45
N LEU A 39 6.71 -5.30 -9.49
CA LEU A 39 6.11 -6.64 -9.50
C LEU A 39 4.57 -6.59 -9.41
N LEU A 40 4.04 -5.75 -8.52
CA LEU A 40 2.59 -5.66 -8.30
C LEU A 40 1.87 -4.95 -9.45
N SER A 41 2.49 -3.95 -10.07
CA SER A 41 1.87 -3.11 -11.11
C SER A 41 1.39 -3.92 -12.30
N THR A 42 2.15 -4.95 -12.71
CA THR A 42 1.77 -5.82 -13.83
C THR A 42 0.43 -6.52 -13.59
N MET A 43 0.19 -7.00 -12.37
CA MET A 43 -1.07 -7.67 -12.02
C MET A 43 -2.19 -6.69 -11.71
N VAL A 44 -1.88 -5.51 -11.18
CA VAL A 44 -2.85 -4.42 -11.00
C VAL A 44 -3.47 -4.03 -12.34
N VAL A 45 -2.63 -3.82 -13.36
CA VAL A 45 -3.08 -3.49 -14.72
C VAL A 45 -3.85 -4.66 -15.34
N SER A 46 -3.36 -5.89 -15.22
CA SER A 46 -4.03 -7.09 -15.76
C SER A 46 -5.42 -7.31 -15.15
N ASN A 47 -5.62 -6.95 -13.88
CA ASN A 47 -6.92 -7.03 -13.21
C ASN A 47 -7.80 -5.78 -13.40
N LYS A 48 -7.39 -4.84 -14.28
CA LYS A 48 -8.11 -3.58 -14.56
C LYS A 48 -8.36 -2.74 -13.28
N MET A 49 -7.32 -2.60 -12.46
CA MET A 49 -7.38 -1.91 -11.15
C MET A 49 -6.36 -0.76 -11.09
N SER A 50 -6.16 -0.03 -12.19
CA SER A 50 -5.08 0.97 -12.31
C SER A 50 -5.12 2.07 -11.25
N PHE A 51 -6.31 2.50 -10.83
CA PHE A 51 -6.49 3.52 -9.80
C PHE A 51 -6.59 2.98 -8.36
N PHE A 52 -6.40 1.66 -8.18
CA PHE A 52 -6.62 1.03 -6.87
C PHE A 52 -5.62 1.49 -5.81
N ALA A 53 -4.34 1.60 -6.16
CA ALA A 53 -3.31 2.05 -5.22
C ALA A 53 -3.54 3.50 -4.76
N ASP A 54 -3.93 4.39 -5.69
CA ASP A 54 -4.29 5.77 -5.38
C ASP A 54 -5.51 5.84 -4.44
N SER A 55 -6.53 5.06 -4.74
CA SER A 55 -7.74 4.94 -3.90
C SER A 55 -7.41 4.42 -2.48
N LEU A 56 -6.44 3.51 -2.35
CA LEU A 56 -5.96 3.04 -1.05
C LEU A 56 -5.24 4.14 -0.25
N GLY A 57 -4.50 5.02 -0.91
CA GLY A 57 -3.91 6.20 -0.28
C GLY A 57 -4.98 7.09 0.38
N HIS A 58 -6.06 7.35 -0.34
CA HIS A 58 -7.20 8.06 0.22
C HIS A 58 -7.91 7.29 1.34
N GLY A 59 -7.98 5.97 1.25
CA GLY A 59 -8.46 5.09 2.31
C GLY A 59 -7.59 5.16 3.56
N ALA A 60 -6.28 5.11 3.39
CA ALA A 60 -5.32 5.23 4.49
C ALA A 60 -5.49 6.54 5.26
N PHE A 61 -5.68 7.65 4.54
CA PHE A 61 -5.97 8.95 5.13
C PHE A 61 -7.22 8.93 6.04
N THR A 62 -8.31 8.33 5.56
CA THR A 62 -9.52 8.16 6.37
C THR A 62 -9.26 7.26 7.58
N GLY A 63 -8.47 6.20 7.41
CA GLY A 63 -8.06 5.31 8.49
C GLY A 63 -7.25 6.02 9.58
N ILE A 64 -6.34 6.92 9.19
CA ILE A 64 -5.60 7.80 10.13
C ILE A 64 -6.58 8.66 10.92
N ALA A 65 -7.53 9.30 10.23
CA ALA A 65 -8.54 10.15 10.87
C ALA A 65 -9.38 9.37 11.90
N VAL A 66 -9.82 8.17 11.55
CA VAL A 66 -10.54 7.26 12.46
C VAL A 66 -9.66 6.86 13.65
N GLY A 67 -8.40 6.47 13.41
CA GLY A 67 -7.47 6.07 14.47
C GLY A 67 -7.25 7.16 15.52
N ILE A 68 -7.09 8.40 15.08
CA ILE A 68 -6.91 9.55 15.96
C ILE A 68 -8.18 9.88 16.74
N LEU A 69 -9.35 9.81 16.11
CA LEU A 69 -10.63 10.09 16.79
C LEU A 69 -10.97 9.06 17.86
N LEU A 70 -10.62 7.80 17.64
CA LEU A 70 -10.85 6.73 18.62
C LEU A 70 -9.91 6.82 19.85
N GLY A 71 -8.89 7.66 19.79
CA GLY A 71 -8.04 8.01 20.94
C GLY A 71 -7.30 6.83 21.56
N GLY A 72 -6.21 6.39 20.94
CA GLY A 72 -5.34 5.32 21.49
C GLY A 72 -4.80 4.32 20.47
N ILE A 73 -5.21 4.45 19.21
CA ILE A 73 -4.67 3.64 18.12
C ILE A 73 -3.60 4.47 17.41
N ASP A 74 -2.42 3.90 17.24
CA ASP A 74 -1.37 4.50 16.42
C ASP A 74 -1.94 4.77 15.01
N PRO A 75 -1.77 5.98 14.45
CA PRO A 75 -2.29 6.35 13.13
C PRO A 75 -1.94 5.34 12.02
N MET A 76 -0.76 4.74 12.07
CA MET A 76 -0.30 3.74 11.11
C MET A 76 -1.16 2.47 11.16
N TRP A 77 -1.56 2.00 12.34
CA TRP A 77 -2.46 0.85 12.48
C TRP A 77 -3.87 1.18 12.03
N GLY A 78 -4.35 2.40 12.34
CA GLY A 78 -5.65 2.89 11.85
C GLY A 78 -5.71 2.91 10.32
N ALA A 79 -4.68 3.45 9.69
CA ALA A 79 -4.53 3.46 8.24
C ALA A 79 -4.53 2.05 7.65
N THR A 80 -3.72 1.15 8.21
CA THR A 80 -3.56 -0.22 7.69
C THR A 80 -4.85 -1.03 7.80
N LEU A 81 -5.49 -1.01 8.96
CA LEU A 81 -6.75 -1.74 9.17
C LEU A 81 -7.86 -1.23 8.26
N PHE A 82 -8.00 0.09 8.15
CA PHE A 82 -9.01 0.69 7.28
C PHE A 82 -8.75 0.35 5.81
N SER A 83 -7.50 0.45 5.35
CA SER A 83 -7.12 0.13 3.97
C SER A 83 -7.37 -1.35 3.63
N ILE A 84 -7.15 -2.28 4.56
CA ILE A 84 -7.46 -3.70 4.37
C ILE A 84 -8.99 -3.88 4.24
N CYS A 85 -9.78 -3.30 5.15
CA CYS A 85 -11.24 -3.37 5.07
C CYS A 85 -11.77 -2.76 3.76
N PHE A 86 -11.18 -1.65 3.35
CA PHE A 86 -11.51 -0.95 2.12
C PHE A 86 -11.19 -1.80 0.88
N ALA A 87 -10.02 -2.44 0.84
CA ALA A 87 -9.61 -3.36 -0.22
C ALA A 87 -10.57 -4.56 -0.34
N ILE A 88 -10.93 -5.16 0.79
CA ILE A 88 -11.88 -6.27 0.84
C ILE A 88 -13.26 -5.83 0.33
N ALA A 89 -13.76 -4.67 0.76
CA ALA A 89 -15.05 -4.14 0.34
C ALA A 89 -15.10 -3.91 -1.18
N ILE A 90 -14.10 -3.25 -1.75
CA ILE A 90 -13.98 -3.05 -3.20
C ILE A 90 -13.96 -4.39 -3.94
N THR A 91 -13.16 -5.36 -3.47
CA THR A 91 -13.04 -6.66 -4.12
C THR A 91 -14.34 -7.45 -4.10
N ILE A 92 -15.06 -7.45 -2.98
CA ILE A 92 -16.35 -8.14 -2.88
C ILE A 92 -17.39 -7.49 -3.80
N ILE A 93 -17.49 -6.16 -3.83
CA ILE A 93 -18.45 -5.44 -4.67
C ILE A 93 -18.12 -5.62 -6.14
N LYS A 94 -16.83 -5.55 -6.52
CA LYS A 94 -16.37 -5.83 -7.88
C LYS A 94 -16.80 -7.22 -8.35
N ASN A 95 -16.66 -8.24 -7.51
CA ASN A 95 -17.02 -9.61 -7.88
C ASN A 95 -18.53 -9.88 -7.96
N LYS A 96 -19.35 -9.09 -7.27
CA LYS A 96 -20.82 -9.21 -7.27
C LYS A 96 -21.51 -8.25 -8.23
N GLY A 97 -20.86 -7.15 -8.58
CA GLY A 97 -21.44 -6.06 -9.36
C GLY A 97 -21.30 -6.24 -10.85
N THR A 98 -22.13 -5.50 -11.60
CA THR A 98 -22.06 -5.37 -13.06
C THR A 98 -21.32 -4.10 -13.50
N SER A 99 -20.97 -3.23 -12.53
CA SER A 99 -20.26 -1.98 -12.78
C SER A 99 -18.78 -2.21 -13.11
N SER A 100 -18.18 -1.29 -13.84
CA SER A 100 -16.74 -1.36 -14.12
C SER A 100 -15.91 -1.23 -12.84
N THR A 101 -14.78 -1.90 -12.79
CA THR A 101 -13.87 -1.85 -11.64
C THR A 101 -13.45 -0.43 -11.30
N ASP A 102 -13.14 0.37 -12.32
CA ASP A 102 -12.71 1.76 -12.13
C ASP A 102 -13.84 2.64 -11.56
N THR A 103 -15.10 2.40 -11.93
CA THR A 103 -16.24 3.10 -11.35
C THR A 103 -16.39 2.79 -9.86
N ILE A 104 -16.28 1.51 -9.48
CA ILE A 104 -16.33 1.10 -8.07
C ILE A 104 -15.21 1.77 -7.28
N ILE A 105 -13.98 1.69 -7.78
CA ILE A 105 -12.81 2.31 -7.15
C ILE A 105 -13.02 3.82 -7.00
N GLY A 106 -13.49 4.50 -8.05
CA GLY A 106 -13.73 5.96 -8.02
C GLY A 106 -14.77 6.38 -6.98
N VAL A 107 -15.89 5.66 -6.88
CA VAL A 107 -16.94 5.93 -5.87
C VAL A 107 -16.39 5.71 -4.46
N PHE A 108 -15.68 4.61 -4.24
CA PHE A 108 -15.07 4.33 -2.94
C PHE A 108 -14.00 5.36 -2.57
N SER A 109 -13.16 5.76 -3.52
CA SER A 109 -12.14 6.80 -3.33
C SER A 109 -12.77 8.13 -2.90
N SER A 110 -13.74 8.62 -3.67
CA SER A 110 -14.44 9.87 -3.38
C SER A 110 -15.16 9.84 -2.03
N THR A 111 -15.82 8.73 -1.71
CA THR A 111 -16.48 8.55 -0.42
C THR A 111 -15.49 8.55 0.73
N SER A 112 -14.34 7.88 0.55
CA SER A 112 -13.30 7.83 1.56
C SER A 112 -12.72 9.23 1.84
N ILE A 113 -12.38 9.98 0.79
CA ILE A 113 -11.89 11.36 0.96
C ILE A 113 -12.90 12.21 1.73
N ALA A 114 -14.19 12.16 1.32
CA ALA A 114 -15.25 12.93 1.97
C ALA A 114 -15.39 12.55 3.46
N LEU A 115 -15.41 11.25 3.77
CA LEU A 115 -15.45 10.78 5.15
C LEU A 115 -14.21 11.22 5.95
N GLY A 116 -13.02 11.10 5.40
CA GLY A 116 -11.78 11.52 6.05
C GLY A 116 -11.81 13.01 6.41
N LEU A 117 -12.23 13.87 5.46
CA LEU A 117 -12.36 15.31 5.69
C LEU A 117 -13.41 15.65 6.76
N VAL A 118 -14.56 14.98 6.74
CA VAL A 118 -15.60 15.17 7.77
C VAL A 118 -15.08 14.74 9.15
N LEU A 119 -14.44 13.58 9.25
CA LEU A 119 -13.89 13.11 10.52
C LEU A 119 -12.80 14.05 11.06
N MET A 120 -11.97 14.58 10.17
CA MET A 120 -10.96 15.56 10.56
C MET A 120 -11.56 16.87 11.07
N SER A 121 -12.70 17.31 10.56
CA SER A 121 -13.35 18.53 11.03
C SER A 121 -13.79 18.46 12.50
N PHE A 122 -13.96 17.25 13.04
CA PHE A 122 -14.22 17.03 14.46
C PHE A 122 -12.95 17.02 15.33
N SER A 123 -11.77 16.98 14.72
CA SER A 123 -10.50 16.97 15.43
C SER A 123 -9.90 18.37 15.49
N SER A 124 -9.47 18.80 16.68
CA SER A 124 -8.74 20.08 16.86
C SER A 124 -7.29 20.05 16.34
N SER A 125 -6.83 18.94 15.78
CA SER A 125 -5.42 18.68 15.43
C SER A 125 -5.12 18.72 13.94
N LEU A 126 -5.81 19.55 13.16
CA LEU A 126 -5.64 19.68 11.71
C LEU A 126 -4.18 19.81 11.24
N SER A 127 -3.34 20.51 12.01
CA SER A 127 -1.93 20.72 11.64
C SER A 127 -1.09 19.44 11.67
N LYS A 128 -1.43 18.47 12.51
CA LYS A 128 -0.73 17.18 12.59
C LYS A 128 -1.04 16.28 11.38
N PHE A 129 -2.17 16.50 10.73
CA PHE A 129 -2.60 15.68 9.60
C PHE A 129 -1.92 16.05 8.27
N SER A 130 -1.51 17.30 8.11
CA SER A 130 -0.86 17.73 6.87
C SER A 130 0.45 16.97 6.61
N SER A 131 1.17 16.59 7.66
CA SER A 131 2.39 15.80 7.54
C SER A 131 2.13 14.36 7.05
N TYR A 132 1.00 13.77 7.43
CA TYR A 132 0.63 12.43 6.95
C TYR A 132 0.08 12.44 5.51
N LEU A 133 -0.45 13.57 5.03
CA LEU A 133 -0.94 13.71 3.67
C LEU A 133 0.18 13.83 2.64
N VAL A 134 1.24 14.54 3.01
CA VAL A 134 2.35 14.83 2.09
C VAL A 134 3.39 13.70 2.12
N GLY A 135 3.42 12.94 3.23
CA GLY A 135 4.52 12.02 3.53
C GLY A 135 5.81 12.76 3.84
N ASP A 136 6.71 12.14 4.55
CA ASP A 136 8.02 12.71 4.84
C ASP A 136 9.12 11.69 4.55
N LEU A 137 9.54 11.68 3.30
CA LEU A 137 10.61 10.81 2.80
C LEU A 137 11.94 11.06 3.51
N LEU A 138 12.11 12.24 4.11
CA LEU A 138 13.34 12.66 4.79
C LEU A 138 13.38 12.23 6.25
N SER A 139 12.23 11.86 6.84
CA SER A 139 12.13 11.43 8.24
C SER A 139 12.26 9.91 8.44
N ILE A 140 12.53 9.15 7.38
CA ILE A 140 12.61 7.69 7.44
C ILE A 140 13.69 7.25 8.44
N SER A 141 13.24 6.57 9.49
CA SER A 141 14.10 6.00 10.53
C SER A 141 14.68 4.65 10.12
N GLN A 142 15.78 4.25 10.76
CA GLN A 142 16.39 2.93 10.55
C GLN A 142 15.42 1.78 10.87
N ASN A 143 14.55 1.96 11.87
CA ASN A 143 13.55 0.95 12.24
C ASN A 143 12.51 0.75 11.13
N GLN A 144 12.11 1.81 10.45
CA GLN A 144 11.20 1.73 9.31
C GLN A 144 11.86 1.01 8.12
N ILE A 145 13.16 1.21 7.89
CA ILE A 145 13.89 0.46 6.85
C ILE A 145 13.91 -1.05 7.16
N ILE A 146 14.13 -1.44 8.42
CA ILE A 146 14.08 -2.84 8.84
C ILE A 146 12.68 -3.42 8.58
N LEU A 147 11.63 -2.69 8.94
CA LEU A 147 10.25 -3.09 8.68
C LEU A 147 10.00 -3.25 7.18
N LEU A 148 10.47 -2.30 6.35
CA LEU A 148 10.36 -2.38 4.88
C LEU A 148 11.07 -3.60 4.31
N ILE A 149 12.25 -3.94 4.81
CA ILE A 149 12.97 -5.16 4.38
C ILE A 149 12.18 -6.42 4.75
N PHE A 150 11.61 -6.47 5.95
CA PHE A 150 10.80 -7.60 6.38
C PHE A 150 9.55 -7.74 5.51
N VAL A 151 8.85 -6.65 5.26
CA VAL A 151 7.68 -6.60 4.37
C VAL A 151 8.06 -7.01 2.95
N PHE A 152 9.19 -6.54 2.43
CA PHE A 152 9.72 -6.91 1.12
C PHE A 152 9.88 -8.42 0.98
N ILE A 153 10.55 -9.06 1.94
CA ILE A 153 10.77 -10.51 1.94
C ILE A 153 9.43 -11.26 2.03
N ALA A 154 8.55 -10.85 2.95
CA ALA A 154 7.24 -11.47 3.11
C ALA A 154 6.41 -11.42 1.83
N ILE A 155 6.45 -10.29 1.12
CA ILE A 155 5.71 -10.10 -0.14
C ILE A 155 6.30 -10.93 -1.27
N ILE A 156 7.62 -11.01 -1.39
CA ILE A 156 8.25 -11.87 -2.42
C ILE A 156 7.87 -13.34 -2.20
N VAL A 157 7.88 -13.81 -0.95
CA VAL A 157 7.45 -15.17 -0.63
C VAL A 157 5.97 -15.37 -0.99
N LEU A 158 5.11 -14.46 -0.56
CA LEU A 158 3.68 -14.52 -0.86
C LEU A 158 3.41 -14.45 -2.36
N TRP A 159 4.12 -13.57 -3.07
CA TRP A 159 4.05 -13.42 -4.52
C TRP A 159 4.42 -14.72 -5.24
N SER A 160 5.51 -15.35 -4.85
CA SER A 160 5.92 -16.65 -5.39
C SER A 160 4.84 -17.73 -5.27
N LEU A 161 4.08 -17.72 -4.19
CA LEU A 161 3.00 -18.69 -3.93
C LEU A 161 1.72 -18.39 -4.70
N ILE A 162 1.41 -17.12 -4.93
CA ILE A 162 0.10 -16.68 -5.47
C ILE A 162 0.17 -16.31 -6.94
N PHE A 163 1.34 -15.92 -7.47
CA PHE A 163 1.52 -15.40 -8.82
C PHE A 163 0.83 -16.24 -9.89
N ASN A 164 1.10 -17.54 -9.93
CA ASN A 164 0.53 -18.42 -10.95
C ASN A 164 -1.00 -18.52 -10.85
N LYS A 165 -1.52 -18.53 -9.63
CA LYS A 165 -2.97 -18.59 -9.39
C LYS A 165 -3.64 -17.28 -9.80
N LEU A 166 -3.01 -16.16 -9.46
CA LEU A 166 -3.50 -14.84 -9.82
C LEU A 166 -3.46 -14.63 -11.34
N LEU A 167 -2.40 -15.07 -12.02
CA LEU A 167 -2.28 -14.99 -13.46
C LEU A 167 -3.41 -15.75 -14.16
N VAL A 168 -3.70 -16.98 -13.75
CA VAL A 168 -4.80 -17.78 -14.32
C VAL A 168 -6.15 -17.10 -14.05
N THR A 169 -6.34 -16.55 -12.86
CA THR A 169 -7.58 -15.84 -12.49
C THR A 169 -7.77 -14.57 -13.33
N SER A 170 -6.71 -13.80 -13.58
CA SER A 170 -6.78 -12.56 -14.35
C SER A 170 -7.02 -12.79 -15.85
N LEU A 171 -6.54 -13.90 -16.38
CA LEU A 171 -6.75 -14.25 -17.80
C LEU A 171 -8.14 -14.84 -18.06
N ASN A 172 -8.59 -15.76 -17.23
CA ASN A 172 -9.89 -16.39 -17.39
C ASN A 172 -10.43 -16.97 -16.08
N THR A 173 -11.39 -16.26 -15.49
CA THR A 173 -12.05 -16.66 -14.22
C THR A 173 -12.81 -17.98 -14.34
N SER A 174 -13.41 -18.27 -15.49
CA SER A 174 -14.13 -19.54 -15.73
C SER A 174 -13.16 -20.72 -15.70
N LEU A 175 -12.00 -20.57 -16.32
CA LEU A 175 -10.95 -21.59 -16.32
C LEU A 175 -10.33 -21.77 -14.92
N ALA A 176 -10.19 -20.71 -14.14
CA ALA A 176 -9.73 -20.79 -12.76
C ALA A 176 -10.74 -21.56 -11.88
N ASN A 177 -12.03 -21.24 -12.03
CA ASN A 177 -13.10 -21.92 -11.30
C ASN A 177 -13.21 -23.41 -11.68
N SER A 178 -13.07 -23.77 -12.95
CA SER A 178 -13.09 -25.19 -13.39
C SER A 178 -11.92 -26.00 -12.83
N ARG A 179 -10.82 -25.36 -12.45
CA ARG A 179 -9.69 -25.96 -11.73
C ARG A 179 -9.86 -26.00 -10.21
N GLY A 180 -11.05 -25.65 -9.70
CA GLY A 180 -11.34 -25.63 -8.27
C GLY A 180 -10.67 -24.51 -7.50
N MET A 181 -10.17 -23.46 -8.17
CA MET A 181 -9.56 -22.30 -7.52
C MET A 181 -10.63 -21.33 -7.03
N ASN A 182 -10.53 -20.91 -5.77
CA ASN A 182 -11.39 -19.86 -5.23
C ASN A 182 -10.87 -18.49 -5.70
N THR A 183 -11.38 -18.01 -6.83
CA THR A 183 -10.95 -16.76 -7.47
C THR A 183 -11.13 -15.54 -6.58
N LEU A 184 -12.23 -15.47 -5.81
CA LEU A 184 -12.50 -14.39 -4.87
C LEU A 184 -11.42 -14.32 -3.78
N LEU A 185 -11.05 -15.47 -3.19
CA LEU A 185 -10.05 -15.52 -2.13
C LEU A 185 -8.67 -15.09 -2.63
N ILE A 186 -8.28 -15.54 -3.83
CA ILE A 186 -7.01 -15.16 -4.46
C ILE A 186 -6.97 -13.64 -4.70
N GLU A 187 -8.06 -13.07 -5.17
CA GLU A 187 -8.18 -11.64 -5.43
C GLU A 187 -8.15 -10.82 -4.12
N ILE A 188 -8.84 -11.27 -3.06
CA ILE A 188 -8.78 -10.64 -1.74
C ILE A 188 -7.35 -10.64 -1.18
N ILE A 189 -6.63 -11.75 -1.24
CA ILE A 189 -5.26 -11.81 -0.75
C ILE A 189 -4.38 -10.82 -1.53
N PHE A 190 -4.54 -10.75 -2.84
CA PHE A 190 -3.81 -9.82 -3.69
C PHE A 190 -4.11 -8.36 -3.34
N THR A 191 -5.38 -7.98 -3.23
CA THR A 191 -5.79 -6.60 -2.91
C THR A 191 -5.40 -6.20 -1.48
N CYS A 192 -5.47 -7.11 -0.51
CA CYS A 192 -4.97 -6.88 0.84
C CYS A 192 -3.44 -6.70 0.86
N THR A 193 -2.71 -7.45 0.03
CA THR A 193 -1.25 -7.27 -0.11
C THR A 193 -0.92 -5.87 -0.61
N ILE A 194 -1.62 -5.39 -1.64
CA ILE A 194 -1.44 -4.02 -2.14
C ILE A 194 -1.79 -3.00 -1.04
N ALA A 195 -2.89 -3.22 -0.30
CA ALA A 195 -3.30 -2.32 0.77
C ALA A 195 -2.23 -2.17 1.84
N VAL A 196 -1.63 -3.27 2.30
CA VAL A 196 -0.56 -3.26 3.29
C VAL A 196 0.67 -2.51 2.77
N ILE A 197 1.09 -2.78 1.53
CA ILE A 197 2.27 -2.12 0.96
C ILE A 197 2.03 -0.62 0.82
N VAL A 198 0.94 -0.23 0.19
CA VAL A 198 0.62 1.19 -0.02
C VAL A 198 0.57 1.92 1.31
N THR A 199 -0.08 1.34 2.33
CA THR A 199 -0.20 2.00 3.64
C THR A 199 1.13 2.14 4.38
N ILE A 200 2.03 1.15 4.26
CA ILE A 200 3.36 1.21 4.92
C ILE A 200 4.29 2.20 4.20
N THR A 201 4.03 2.48 2.93
CA THR A 201 4.88 3.39 2.11
C THR A 201 4.38 4.83 2.09
N ILE A 202 3.21 5.10 2.65
CA ILE A 202 2.68 6.45 2.91
C ILE A 202 3.24 7.00 4.22
#